data_c283e318b91aaea33ba05b8d285ed74e
#
_entry.id   c283e318b91aaea33ba05b8d285ed74e
#
_cell.length_a   1.000
_cell.length_b   1.000
_cell.length_c   1.000
_cell.angle_alpha   90.00
_cell.angle_beta   90.00
_cell.angle_gamma   90.00
#
_symmetry.space_group_name_H-M   'P 1'
#
loop_
_entity.id
_entity.type
_entity.pdbx_description
1 polymer ?
#
loop_
_entity_poly.entity_id
_entity_poly.type
_entity_poly.pdbx_seq_one_letter_code
_entity_poly.pdbx_strand_id
1 'polypeptide(L)'
;SIGENNDNINTIVGRIESIKVEDLLERPVIEMDTEHVGTILEGQTVMVTGAAGSIGSEIVRQVAAFKPQTIVLFEMAESPLHDLTVDLRKEFPNQQFVPVIADVRNVDMVEEVFEEYHPHVVFHAAAYKHVPLMEDFPAQAILARVQGSKNVADMAIKFNAKRFVMVSTDKAVNPTNVMGASKRIAEIYVQSLFLKAAKENANCTKFITTRFGNVLGSNGSVVPYFKKQIAAGGPVTVTHPDIIRFFMTIPEASCLVLEAATLGS
;
A
#
# COMPACT_ATOMS: atom_id res chain seq x y z
N SER A 1 5.69 -4.68 48.78
CA SER A 1 6.49 -4.06 47.71
C SER A 1 6.40 -4.77 46.36
N ILE A 2 5.79 -5.96 46.25
CA ILE A 2 5.57 -6.66 44.96
C ILE A 2 4.28 -6.12 44.29
N GLY A 3 3.30 -5.63 45.02
CA GLY A 3 2.07 -5.06 44.48
C GLY A 3 2.25 -3.69 43.81
N GLU A 4 3.05 -2.80 44.38
CA GLU A 4 3.28 -1.44 43.89
C GLU A 4 3.99 -1.41 42.52
N ASN A 5 4.85 -2.40 42.21
CA ASN A 5 5.50 -2.51 40.93
C ASN A 5 4.52 -2.96 39.81
N ASN A 6 3.56 -3.81 40.13
CA ASN A 6 2.56 -4.26 39.13
C ASN A 6 1.56 -3.15 38.78
N ASP A 7 1.15 -2.33 39.76
CA ASP A 7 0.23 -1.20 39.50
C ASP A 7 0.92 -0.11 38.63
N ASN A 8 2.21 0.14 38.84
CA ASN A 8 2.98 1.05 38.01
C ASN A 8 3.16 0.53 36.58
N ILE A 9 3.42 -0.76 36.41
CA ILE A 9 3.58 -1.38 35.07
C ILE A 9 2.24 -1.34 34.32
N ASN A 10 1.13 -1.71 34.96
CA ASN A 10 -0.20 -1.66 34.34
C ASN A 10 -0.61 -0.22 33.98
N THR A 11 -0.25 0.77 34.79
CA THR A 11 -0.50 2.19 34.50
C THR A 11 0.36 2.68 33.32
N ILE A 12 1.61 2.26 33.22
CA ILE A 12 2.51 2.59 32.10
C ILE A 12 2.04 1.92 30.82
N VAL A 13 1.68 0.63 30.87
CA VAL A 13 1.13 -0.11 29.71
C VAL A 13 -0.16 0.54 29.22
N GLY A 14 -1.08 0.89 30.10
CA GLY A 14 -2.32 1.59 29.76
C GLY A 14 -2.08 2.97 29.11
N ARG A 15 -1.07 3.73 29.58
CA ARG A 15 -0.66 4.99 28.95
C ARG A 15 -0.06 4.79 27.57
N ILE A 16 0.77 3.75 27.37
CA ILE A 16 1.38 3.43 26.08
C ILE A 16 0.32 2.93 25.07
N GLU A 17 -0.67 2.17 25.54
CA GLU A 17 -1.80 1.76 24.69
C GLU A 17 -2.65 2.95 24.25
N SER A 18 -2.75 4.00 25.06
CA SER A 18 -3.52 5.22 24.75
C SER A 18 -2.79 6.21 23.82
N ILE A 19 -1.49 6.06 23.57
CA ILE A 19 -0.75 6.91 22.64
C ILE A 19 -1.28 6.65 21.23
N LYS A 20 -1.86 7.67 20.62
CA LYS A 20 -2.24 7.63 19.22
C LYS A 20 -0.99 7.70 18.35
N VAL A 21 -1.04 7.01 17.23
CA VAL A 21 0.09 6.93 16.29
C VAL A 21 0.43 8.34 15.74
N GLU A 22 -0.58 9.18 15.58
CA GLU A 22 -0.49 10.57 15.12
C GLU A 22 0.30 11.45 16.09
N ASP A 23 0.19 11.19 17.40
CA ASP A 23 0.90 11.95 18.45
C ASP A 23 2.44 11.79 18.35
N LEU A 24 2.91 10.78 17.59
CA LEU A 24 4.33 10.52 17.37
C LEU A 24 4.92 11.34 16.22
N LEU A 25 4.12 12.09 15.45
CA LEU A 25 4.59 12.77 14.24
C LEU A 25 5.09 14.19 14.50
N GLU A 26 4.95 14.84 15.55
CA GLU A 26 5.47 16.20 15.87
C GLU A 26 5.36 17.23 14.71
N ARG A 27 4.45 17.02 13.75
CA ARG A 27 4.20 17.90 12.60
C ARG A 27 2.74 17.82 12.15
N PRO A 28 2.23 18.85 11.42
CA PRO A 28 0.89 18.79 10.83
C PRO A 28 0.71 17.59 9.89
N VAL A 29 -0.50 17.06 9.86
CA VAL A 29 -0.90 16.00 8.91
C VAL A 29 -1.00 16.61 7.51
N ILE A 30 -0.63 15.82 6.49
CA ILE A 30 -0.73 16.23 5.08
C ILE A 30 -2.21 16.16 4.67
N GLU A 31 -2.72 17.24 4.09
CA GLU A 31 -4.07 17.34 3.55
C GLU A 31 -4.06 17.09 2.04
N MET A 32 -5.09 16.40 1.54
CA MET A 32 -5.22 16.03 0.12
C MET A 32 -5.86 17.14 -0.70
N ASP A 33 -5.36 17.37 -1.93
CA ASP A 33 -6.09 18.10 -2.96
C ASP A 33 -7.25 17.26 -3.51
N THR A 34 -8.40 17.39 -2.85
CA THR A 34 -9.59 16.59 -3.15
C THR A 34 -10.22 16.90 -4.50
N GLU A 35 -10.06 18.11 -5.01
CA GLU A 35 -10.66 18.54 -6.28
C GLU A 35 -10.03 17.79 -7.47
N HIS A 36 -8.71 17.82 -7.58
CA HIS A 36 -8.00 17.14 -8.67
C HIS A 36 -8.13 15.63 -8.58
N VAL A 37 -8.05 15.05 -7.39
CA VAL A 37 -8.23 13.60 -7.20
C VAL A 37 -9.66 13.18 -7.61
N GLY A 38 -10.67 13.97 -7.26
CA GLY A 38 -12.06 13.72 -7.64
C GLY A 38 -12.25 13.61 -9.15
N THR A 39 -11.64 14.49 -9.93
CA THR A 39 -11.77 14.48 -11.42
C THR A 39 -11.26 13.19 -12.06
N ILE A 40 -10.35 12.48 -11.38
CA ILE A 40 -9.74 11.24 -11.89
C ILE A 40 -10.53 10.01 -11.50
N LEU A 41 -11.17 10.03 -10.33
CA LEU A 41 -11.78 8.84 -9.73
C LEU A 41 -13.29 8.77 -9.89
N GLU A 42 -13.99 9.91 -9.92
CA GLU A 42 -15.45 9.94 -9.99
C GLU A 42 -15.99 9.20 -11.23
N GLY A 43 -16.91 8.29 -11.00
CA GLY A 43 -17.54 7.48 -12.06
C GLY A 43 -16.61 6.48 -12.77
N GLN A 44 -15.34 6.31 -12.34
CA GLN A 44 -14.41 5.39 -12.95
C GLN A 44 -14.46 4.01 -12.28
N THR A 45 -14.02 2.97 -12.99
CA THR A 45 -13.65 1.69 -12.39
C THR A 45 -12.22 1.78 -11.88
N VAL A 46 -12.04 1.55 -10.59
CA VAL A 46 -10.75 1.61 -9.91
C VAL A 46 -10.37 0.22 -9.40
N MET A 47 -9.17 -0.24 -9.66
CA MET A 47 -8.64 -1.48 -9.12
C MET A 47 -7.54 -1.19 -8.10
N VAL A 48 -7.61 -1.86 -6.95
CA VAL A 48 -6.55 -1.81 -5.93
C VAL A 48 -6.01 -3.22 -5.73
N THR A 49 -4.74 -3.45 -6.05
CA THR A 49 -4.08 -4.74 -5.77
C THR A 49 -3.43 -4.71 -4.39
N GLY A 50 -3.45 -5.84 -3.68
CA GLY A 50 -3.08 -5.86 -2.27
C GLY A 50 -4.09 -5.09 -1.42
N ALA A 51 -5.38 -5.17 -1.81
CA ALA A 51 -6.46 -4.37 -1.25
C ALA A 51 -6.65 -4.53 0.25
N ALA A 52 -6.38 -5.71 0.81
CA ALA A 52 -6.51 -5.96 2.25
C ALA A 52 -5.23 -5.65 3.06
N GLY A 53 -4.15 -5.19 2.41
CA GLY A 53 -2.97 -4.68 3.10
C GLY A 53 -3.22 -3.34 3.79
N SER A 54 -2.33 -2.93 4.72
CA SER A 54 -2.49 -1.68 5.48
C SER A 54 -2.62 -0.44 4.59
N ILE A 55 -1.86 -0.36 3.50
CA ILE A 55 -1.94 0.76 2.55
C ILE A 55 -3.09 0.54 1.56
N GLY A 56 -3.26 -0.67 1.04
CA GLY A 56 -4.32 -0.98 0.06
C GLY A 56 -5.71 -0.71 0.62
N SER A 57 -5.99 -1.14 1.86
CA SER A 57 -7.30 -0.93 2.50
C SER A 57 -7.61 0.54 2.76
N GLU A 58 -6.62 1.33 3.08
CA GLU A 58 -6.79 2.77 3.25
C GLU A 58 -6.96 3.48 1.90
N ILE A 59 -6.20 3.09 0.86
CA ILE A 59 -6.44 3.58 -0.50
C ILE A 59 -7.89 3.31 -0.92
N VAL A 60 -8.40 2.10 -0.67
CA VAL A 60 -9.80 1.75 -0.98
C VAL A 60 -10.78 2.69 -0.27
N ARG A 61 -10.60 2.96 1.04
CA ARG A 61 -11.48 3.87 1.80
C ARG A 61 -11.43 5.28 1.24
N GLN A 62 -10.24 5.81 0.99
CA GLN A 62 -10.09 7.15 0.43
C GLN A 62 -10.66 7.25 -0.98
N VAL A 63 -10.46 6.26 -1.84
CA VAL A 63 -11.05 6.18 -3.19
C VAL A 63 -12.57 6.16 -3.12
N ALA A 64 -13.18 5.42 -2.18
CA ALA A 64 -14.63 5.31 -2.03
C ALA A 64 -15.29 6.67 -1.73
N ALA A 65 -14.59 7.59 -1.06
CA ALA A 65 -15.09 8.94 -0.80
C ALA A 65 -15.32 9.76 -2.09
N PHE A 66 -14.65 9.43 -3.20
CA PHE A 66 -14.79 10.09 -4.50
C PHE A 66 -15.84 9.44 -5.42
N LYS A 67 -16.64 8.51 -4.92
CA LYS A 67 -17.76 7.86 -5.63
C LYS A 67 -17.38 7.31 -7.01
N PRO A 68 -16.34 6.47 -7.13
CA PRO A 68 -16.09 5.76 -8.37
C PRO A 68 -17.29 4.84 -8.71
N GLN A 69 -17.41 4.44 -9.97
CA GLN A 69 -18.45 3.51 -10.39
C GLN A 69 -18.29 2.16 -9.68
N THR A 70 -17.08 1.63 -9.66
CA THR A 70 -16.76 0.33 -9.07
C THR A 70 -15.36 0.36 -8.50
N ILE A 71 -15.16 -0.30 -7.35
CA ILE A 71 -13.82 -0.56 -6.79
C ILE A 71 -13.58 -2.06 -6.77
N VAL A 72 -12.60 -2.51 -7.55
CA VAL A 72 -12.16 -3.91 -7.61
C VAL A 72 -11.09 -4.13 -6.54
N LEU A 73 -11.39 -4.99 -5.58
CA LEU A 73 -10.51 -5.35 -4.46
C LEU A 73 -9.74 -6.61 -4.82
N PHE A 74 -8.56 -6.45 -5.43
CA PHE A 74 -7.72 -7.57 -5.86
C PHE A 74 -6.78 -7.99 -4.72
N GLU A 75 -6.98 -9.19 -4.17
CA GLU A 75 -6.22 -9.67 -3.00
C GLU A 75 -6.08 -11.20 -3.03
N MET A 76 -4.93 -11.71 -2.65
CA MET A 76 -4.68 -13.15 -2.59
C MET A 76 -5.13 -13.80 -1.27
N ALA A 77 -5.20 -13.02 -0.20
CA ALA A 77 -5.55 -13.50 1.14
C ALA A 77 -7.07 -13.40 1.36
N GLU A 78 -7.75 -14.55 1.36
CA GLU A 78 -9.22 -14.64 1.44
C GLU A 78 -9.79 -13.97 2.70
N SER A 79 -9.34 -14.37 3.89
CA SER A 79 -9.92 -13.90 5.15
C SER A 79 -9.75 -12.39 5.35
N PRO A 80 -8.56 -11.77 5.15
CA PRO A 80 -8.43 -10.31 5.18
C PRO A 80 -9.30 -9.58 4.14
N LEU A 81 -9.49 -10.17 2.94
CA LEU A 81 -10.35 -9.60 1.91
C LEU A 81 -11.83 -9.65 2.33
N HIS A 82 -12.26 -10.76 2.94
CA HIS A 82 -13.62 -10.89 3.47
C HIS A 82 -13.90 -9.83 4.53
N ASP A 83 -13.03 -9.73 5.54
CA ASP A 83 -13.18 -8.76 6.64
C ASP A 83 -13.25 -7.33 6.12
N LEU A 84 -12.31 -6.96 5.24
CA LEU A 84 -12.31 -5.64 4.58
C LEU A 84 -13.62 -5.39 3.84
N THR A 85 -14.12 -6.37 3.08
CA THR A 85 -15.35 -6.21 2.28
C THR A 85 -16.57 -5.98 3.17
N VAL A 86 -16.65 -6.70 4.30
CA VAL A 86 -17.74 -6.51 5.28
C VAL A 86 -17.70 -5.11 5.88
N ASP A 87 -16.52 -4.62 6.26
CA ASP A 87 -16.36 -3.29 6.85
C ASP A 87 -16.68 -2.19 5.84
N LEU A 88 -16.15 -2.28 4.61
CA LEU A 88 -16.39 -1.30 3.55
C LEU A 88 -17.88 -1.18 3.18
N ARG A 89 -18.62 -2.29 3.12
CA ARG A 89 -20.07 -2.26 2.84
C ARG A 89 -20.88 -1.60 3.94
N LYS A 90 -20.43 -1.64 5.19
CA LYS A 90 -21.03 -0.91 6.31
C LYS A 90 -20.70 0.58 6.25
N GLU A 91 -19.45 0.91 5.94
CA GLU A 91 -18.96 2.28 5.91
C GLU A 91 -19.48 3.05 4.68
N PHE A 92 -19.56 2.38 3.52
CA PHE A 92 -19.99 2.96 2.23
C PHE A 92 -21.11 2.13 1.60
N PRO A 93 -22.34 2.15 2.13
CA PRO A 93 -23.43 1.25 1.73
C PRO A 93 -23.88 1.42 0.26
N ASN A 94 -23.60 2.57 -0.36
CA ASN A 94 -23.99 2.87 -1.74
C ASN A 94 -22.85 2.68 -2.75
N GLN A 95 -21.64 2.30 -2.29
CA GLN A 95 -20.50 2.08 -3.16
C GLN A 95 -20.43 0.61 -3.59
N GLN A 96 -20.22 0.38 -4.89
CA GLN A 96 -20.00 -0.96 -5.41
C GLN A 96 -18.56 -1.39 -5.16
N PHE A 97 -18.39 -2.45 -4.36
CA PHE A 97 -17.13 -3.15 -4.14
C PHE A 97 -17.19 -4.54 -4.74
N VAL A 98 -16.18 -4.91 -5.51
CA VAL A 98 -16.04 -6.23 -6.12
C VAL A 98 -14.79 -6.91 -5.54
N PRO A 99 -14.94 -7.81 -4.55
CA PRO A 99 -13.82 -8.59 -4.04
C PRO A 99 -13.42 -9.67 -5.06
N VAL A 100 -12.12 -9.76 -5.32
CA VAL A 100 -11.51 -10.74 -6.23
C VAL A 100 -10.35 -11.43 -5.50
N ILE A 101 -10.48 -12.75 -5.30
CA ILE A 101 -9.38 -13.55 -4.75
C ILE A 101 -8.47 -13.93 -5.93
N ALA A 102 -7.34 -13.24 -6.05
CA ALA A 102 -6.39 -13.47 -7.13
C ALA A 102 -4.96 -13.10 -6.72
N ASP A 103 -3.99 -13.70 -7.39
CA ASP A 103 -2.56 -13.51 -7.14
C ASP A 103 -1.91 -12.77 -8.32
N VAL A 104 -1.27 -11.64 -8.06
CA VAL A 104 -0.57 -10.85 -9.09
C VAL A 104 0.54 -11.63 -9.81
N ARG A 105 1.05 -12.72 -9.21
CA ARG A 105 2.05 -13.61 -9.82
C ARG A 105 1.47 -14.46 -10.95
N ASN A 106 0.17 -14.70 -10.93
CA ASN A 106 -0.54 -15.46 -11.95
C ASN A 106 -1.06 -14.51 -13.03
N VAL A 107 -0.44 -14.53 -14.21
CA VAL A 107 -0.77 -13.62 -15.31
C VAL A 107 -2.18 -13.86 -15.85
N ASP A 108 -2.65 -15.10 -15.89
CA ASP A 108 -3.97 -15.43 -16.41
C ASP A 108 -5.07 -14.86 -15.51
N MET A 109 -4.93 -15.01 -14.18
CA MET A 109 -5.87 -14.39 -13.23
C MET A 109 -5.88 -12.85 -13.33
N VAL A 110 -4.71 -12.23 -13.51
CA VAL A 110 -4.63 -10.77 -13.71
C VAL A 110 -5.33 -10.37 -14.99
N GLU A 111 -5.10 -11.11 -16.08
CA GLU A 111 -5.73 -10.84 -17.37
C GLU A 111 -7.26 -10.97 -17.31
N GLU A 112 -7.79 -12.06 -16.73
CA GLU A 112 -9.23 -12.28 -16.53
C GLU A 112 -9.90 -11.11 -15.80
N VAL A 113 -9.26 -10.59 -14.72
CA VAL A 113 -9.80 -9.46 -13.96
C VAL A 113 -9.79 -8.16 -14.77
N PHE A 114 -8.74 -7.92 -15.56
CA PHE A 114 -8.70 -6.75 -16.44
C PHE A 114 -9.71 -6.84 -17.57
N GLU A 115 -9.92 -8.03 -18.14
CA GLU A 115 -10.91 -8.27 -19.17
C GLU A 115 -12.34 -8.11 -18.68
N GLU A 116 -12.63 -8.54 -17.46
CA GLU A 116 -13.97 -8.45 -16.87
C GLU A 116 -14.33 -7.02 -16.43
N TYR A 117 -13.39 -6.33 -15.77
CA TYR A 117 -13.71 -5.05 -15.10
C TYR A 117 -13.18 -3.81 -15.83
N HIS A 118 -12.27 -3.93 -16.79
CA HIS A 118 -11.69 -2.82 -17.53
C HIS A 118 -11.30 -1.62 -16.65
N PRO A 119 -10.41 -1.78 -15.64
CA PRO A 119 -10.11 -0.72 -14.70
C PRO A 119 -9.47 0.48 -15.39
N HIS A 120 -10.01 1.68 -15.14
CA HIS A 120 -9.47 2.94 -15.66
C HIS A 120 -8.27 3.42 -14.85
N VAL A 121 -8.29 3.17 -13.54
CA VAL A 121 -7.21 3.55 -12.61
C VAL A 121 -6.81 2.32 -11.80
N VAL A 122 -5.51 2.07 -11.74
CA VAL A 122 -4.94 0.94 -10.99
C VAL A 122 -4.00 1.47 -9.91
N PHE A 123 -4.29 1.18 -8.67
CA PHE A 123 -3.38 1.37 -7.54
C PHE A 123 -2.73 0.03 -7.19
N HIS A 124 -1.44 -0.09 -7.46
CA HIS A 124 -0.71 -1.33 -7.25
C HIS A 124 0.04 -1.31 -5.93
N ALA A 125 -0.59 -1.85 -4.86
CA ALA A 125 -0.04 -1.96 -3.52
C ALA A 125 0.35 -3.39 -3.11
N ALA A 126 0.09 -4.39 -3.96
CA ALA A 126 0.46 -5.78 -3.71
C ALA A 126 1.99 -5.95 -3.62
N ALA A 127 2.49 -6.36 -2.45
CA ALA A 127 3.90 -6.67 -2.24
C ALA A 127 4.14 -7.35 -0.88
N TYR A 128 5.16 -8.19 -0.79
CA TYR A 128 5.73 -8.60 0.49
C TYR A 128 6.62 -7.48 1.05
N LYS A 129 6.55 -7.16 2.35
CA LYS A 129 7.22 -5.98 2.92
C LYS A 129 8.29 -6.28 3.97
N HIS A 130 8.37 -7.50 4.47
CA HIS A 130 9.28 -7.86 5.56
C HIS A 130 10.66 -8.19 5.01
N VAL A 131 11.65 -7.30 5.32
CA VAL A 131 13.03 -7.45 4.83
C VAL A 131 13.64 -8.79 5.20
N PRO A 132 13.60 -9.27 6.48
CA PRO A 132 14.24 -10.55 6.84
C PRO A 132 13.68 -11.72 6.03
N LEU A 133 12.35 -11.80 5.88
CA LEU A 133 11.73 -12.87 5.09
C LEU A 133 12.10 -12.81 3.60
N MET A 134 12.36 -11.63 3.07
CA MET A 134 12.78 -11.51 1.66
C MET A 134 14.25 -11.86 1.47
N GLU A 135 15.09 -11.72 2.48
CA GLU A 135 16.46 -12.25 2.47
C GLU A 135 16.46 -13.77 2.52
N ASP A 136 15.61 -14.37 3.35
CA ASP A 136 15.47 -15.83 3.45
C ASP A 136 14.82 -16.44 2.20
N PHE A 137 13.90 -15.71 1.54
CA PHE A 137 13.12 -16.17 0.39
C PHE A 137 13.23 -15.22 -0.83
N PRO A 138 14.42 -15.01 -1.40
CA PRO A 138 14.64 -14.04 -2.47
C PRO A 138 13.84 -14.32 -3.74
N ALA A 139 13.59 -15.59 -4.07
CA ALA A 139 12.75 -15.95 -5.20
C ALA A 139 11.30 -15.44 -5.05
N GLN A 140 10.74 -15.46 -3.84
CA GLN A 140 9.40 -14.93 -3.58
C GLN A 140 9.35 -13.41 -3.70
N ALA A 141 10.43 -12.70 -3.34
CA ALA A 141 10.55 -11.27 -3.58
C ALA A 141 10.50 -10.94 -5.07
N ILE A 142 11.25 -11.68 -5.90
CA ILE A 142 11.25 -11.49 -7.37
C ILE A 142 9.87 -11.80 -7.95
N LEU A 143 9.26 -12.94 -7.60
CA LEU A 143 7.97 -13.33 -8.13
C LEU A 143 6.86 -12.34 -7.77
N ALA A 144 6.75 -11.95 -6.51
CA ALA A 144 5.67 -11.06 -6.07
C ALA A 144 5.88 -9.61 -6.51
N ARG A 145 7.12 -9.11 -6.45
CA ARG A 145 7.41 -7.68 -6.69
C ARG A 145 7.75 -7.38 -8.13
N VAL A 146 8.62 -8.19 -8.76
CA VAL A 146 9.02 -7.95 -10.14
C VAL A 146 7.99 -8.54 -11.10
N GLN A 147 7.76 -9.85 -11.04
CA GLN A 147 6.82 -10.50 -11.94
C GLN A 147 5.38 -10.03 -11.71
N GLY A 148 4.94 -9.90 -10.44
CA GLY A 148 3.61 -9.41 -10.12
C GLY A 148 3.38 -7.98 -10.62
N SER A 149 4.33 -7.06 -10.38
CA SER A 149 4.21 -5.69 -10.91
C SER A 149 4.25 -5.65 -12.42
N LYS A 150 5.07 -6.50 -13.07
CA LYS A 150 5.11 -6.65 -14.51
C LYS A 150 3.74 -7.10 -15.06
N ASN A 151 3.17 -8.15 -14.50
CA ASN A 151 1.88 -8.68 -14.97
C ASN A 151 0.78 -7.61 -14.92
N VAL A 152 0.64 -6.91 -13.77
CA VAL A 152 -0.39 -5.89 -13.63
C VAL A 152 -0.13 -4.68 -14.56
N ALA A 153 1.12 -4.25 -14.71
CA ALA A 153 1.48 -3.12 -15.58
C ALA A 153 1.27 -3.45 -17.07
N ASP A 154 1.61 -4.66 -17.52
CA ASP A 154 1.39 -5.11 -18.88
C ASP A 154 -0.11 -5.16 -19.23
N MET A 155 -0.93 -5.67 -18.28
CA MET A 155 -2.39 -5.69 -18.47
C MET A 155 -2.99 -4.28 -18.43
N ALA A 156 -2.44 -3.36 -17.63
CA ALA A 156 -2.86 -1.96 -17.66
C ALA A 156 -2.69 -1.33 -19.06
N ILE A 157 -1.60 -1.63 -19.76
CA ILE A 157 -1.41 -1.20 -21.16
C ILE A 157 -2.38 -1.95 -22.09
N LYS A 158 -2.43 -3.28 -22.00
CA LYS A 158 -3.23 -4.12 -22.89
C LYS A 158 -4.70 -3.72 -22.90
N PHE A 159 -5.25 -3.38 -21.72
CA PHE A 159 -6.65 -2.99 -21.53
C PHE A 159 -6.87 -1.48 -21.44
N ASN A 160 -5.88 -0.67 -21.84
CA ASN A 160 -5.97 0.79 -21.93
C ASN A 160 -6.38 1.49 -20.61
N ALA A 161 -5.87 1.02 -19.47
CA ALA A 161 -6.02 1.76 -18.22
C ALA A 161 -5.43 3.17 -18.38
N LYS A 162 -6.12 4.18 -17.89
CA LYS A 162 -5.67 5.57 -17.99
C LYS A 162 -4.46 5.85 -17.11
N ARG A 163 -4.44 5.25 -15.90
CA ARG A 163 -3.40 5.47 -14.89
C ARG A 163 -3.05 4.18 -14.18
N PHE A 164 -1.76 4.03 -13.92
CA PHE A 164 -1.19 2.97 -13.08
C PHE A 164 -0.28 3.62 -12.03
N VAL A 165 -0.68 3.56 -10.77
CA VAL A 165 0.08 4.12 -9.65
C VAL A 165 0.71 3.00 -8.86
N MET A 166 2.04 2.93 -8.88
CA MET A 166 2.81 1.93 -8.15
C MET A 166 3.21 2.44 -6.77
N VAL A 167 2.79 1.74 -5.74
CA VAL A 167 3.28 1.98 -4.38
C VAL A 167 4.69 1.40 -4.25
N SER A 168 5.65 2.25 -3.87
CA SER A 168 7.03 1.88 -3.64
C SER A 168 7.55 2.36 -2.27
N THR A 169 8.84 2.27 -2.04
CA THR A 169 9.48 2.49 -0.76
C THR A 169 10.78 3.27 -0.91
N ASP A 170 11.18 4.00 0.12
CA ASP A 170 12.49 4.61 0.27
C ASP A 170 13.65 3.61 0.12
N LYS A 171 13.43 2.34 0.49
CA LYS A 171 14.41 1.26 0.39
C LYS A 171 14.74 0.83 -1.04
N ALA A 172 13.97 1.31 -2.03
CA ALA A 172 14.27 1.15 -3.45
C ALA A 172 15.28 2.20 -3.97
N VAL A 173 15.59 3.22 -3.15
CA VAL A 173 16.65 4.21 -3.43
C VAL A 173 17.96 3.64 -2.91
N ASN A 174 18.95 3.41 -3.77
CA ASN A 174 20.24 2.77 -3.40
C ASN A 174 20.04 1.49 -2.56
N PRO A 175 19.37 0.46 -3.11
CA PRO A 175 18.96 -0.70 -2.33
C PRO A 175 20.14 -1.50 -1.80
N THR A 176 20.08 -1.85 -0.52
CA THR A 176 21.11 -2.66 0.18
C THR A 176 20.57 -4.04 0.60
N ASN A 177 19.36 -4.38 0.18
CA ASN A 177 18.70 -5.64 0.52
C ASN A 177 17.81 -6.13 -0.63
N VAL A 178 17.47 -7.42 -0.61
CA VAL A 178 16.65 -8.08 -1.66
C VAL A 178 15.30 -7.41 -1.83
N MET A 179 14.66 -7.02 -0.73
CA MET A 179 13.36 -6.34 -0.76
C MET A 179 13.42 -5.01 -1.51
N GLY A 180 14.40 -4.16 -1.21
CA GLY A 180 14.62 -2.89 -1.90
C GLY A 180 15.04 -3.08 -3.36
N ALA A 181 15.99 -4.01 -3.63
CA ALA A 181 16.47 -4.29 -4.98
C ALA A 181 15.35 -4.81 -5.90
N SER A 182 14.54 -5.76 -5.44
CA SER A 182 13.41 -6.27 -6.22
C SER A 182 12.38 -5.19 -6.53
N LYS A 183 12.11 -4.28 -5.57
CA LYS A 183 11.21 -3.14 -5.80
C LYS A 183 11.81 -2.15 -6.81
N ARG A 184 13.12 -1.90 -6.74
CA ARG A 184 13.82 -1.05 -7.71
C ARG A 184 13.76 -1.60 -9.13
N ILE A 185 13.92 -2.91 -9.30
CA ILE A 185 13.77 -3.57 -10.60
C ILE A 185 12.35 -3.36 -11.15
N ALA A 186 11.32 -3.55 -10.31
CA ALA A 186 9.93 -3.31 -10.71
C ALA A 186 9.68 -1.85 -11.13
N GLU A 187 10.23 -0.87 -10.40
CA GLU A 187 10.15 0.55 -10.78
C GLU A 187 10.77 0.83 -12.15
N ILE A 188 11.97 0.29 -12.40
CA ILE A 188 12.67 0.45 -13.68
C ILE A 188 11.84 -0.15 -14.82
N TYR A 189 11.25 -1.33 -14.60
CA TYR A 189 10.36 -1.95 -15.59
C TYR A 189 9.17 -1.06 -15.91
N VAL A 190 8.42 -0.64 -14.89
CA VAL A 190 7.24 0.22 -15.04
C VAL A 190 7.59 1.54 -15.75
N GLN A 191 8.73 2.15 -15.38
CA GLN A 191 9.20 3.36 -16.05
C GLN A 191 9.56 3.12 -17.52
N SER A 192 10.17 1.97 -17.83
CA SER A 192 10.50 1.61 -19.22
C SER A 192 9.26 1.42 -20.09
N LEU A 193 8.19 0.85 -19.53
CA LEU A 193 6.90 0.71 -20.21
C LEU A 193 6.30 2.08 -20.54
N PHE A 194 6.33 3.01 -19.59
CA PHE A 194 5.85 4.38 -19.83
C PHE A 194 6.61 5.05 -20.97
N LEU A 195 7.95 4.98 -20.95
CA LEU A 195 8.79 5.59 -21.99
C LEU A 195 8.55 4.96 -23.36
N LYS A 196 8.27 3.66 -23.44
CA LYS A 196 7.92 2.96 -24.68
C LYS A 196 6.53 3.39 -25.16
N ALA A 197 5.52 3.29 -24.30
CA ALA A 197 4.14 3.61 -24.65
C ALA A 197 3.97 5.09 -25.07
N ALA A 198 4.63 6.03 -24.41
CA ALA A 198 4.60 7.45 -24.75
C ALA A 198 5.19 7.76 -26.14
N LYS A 199 6.14 6.94 -26.62
CA LYS A 199 6.68 7.07 -28.00
C LYS A 199 5.70 6.58 -29.05
N GLU A 200 4.90 5.57 -28.73
CA GLU A 200 3.98 4.92 -29.65
C GLU A 200 2.61 5.62 -29.68
N ASN A 201 2.15 6.15 -28.56
CA ASN A 201 0.85 6.80 -28.42
C ASN A 201 0.86 7.87 -27.32
N ALA A 202 0.50 9.10 -27.65
CA ALA A 202 0.39 10.20 -26.68
C ALA A 202 -0.70 9.97 -25.61
N ASN A 203 -1.72 9.16 -25.89
CA ASN A 203 -2.82 8.81 -24.98
C ASN A 203 -2.61 7.46 -24.28
N CYS A 204 -1.37 7.06 -24.05
CA CYS A 204 -1.04 5.81 -23.37
C CYS A 204 -1.33 5.86 -21.86
N THR A 205 -1.32 4.68 -21.24
CA THR A 205 -1.37 4.54 -19.79
C THR A 205 -0.28 5.38 -19.12
N LYS A 206 -0.65 6.22 -18.16
CA LYS A 206 0.30 7.02 -17.36
C LYS A 206 0.77 6.19 -16.18
N PHE A 207 2.08 5.98 -16.12
CA PHE A 207 2.72 5.21 -15.04
C PHE A 207 3.36 6.15 -14.03
N ILE A 208 2.92 6.06 -12.79
CA ILE A 208 3.40 6.88 -11.67
C ILE A 208 3.95 5.95 -10.60
N THR A 209 5.09 6.30 -10.02
CA THR A 209 5.67 5.59 -8.89
C THR A 209 5.77 6.51 -7.69
N THR A 210 5.17 6.10 -6.57
CA THR A 210 5.25 6.81 -5.28
C THR A 210 6.23 6.10 -4.37
N ARG A 211 7.06 6.86 -3.65
CA ARG A 211 7.99 6.34 -2.64
C ARG A 211 7.74 7.04 -1.32
N PHE A 212 7.62 6.27 -0.27
CA PHE A 212 7.56 6.81 1.09
C PHE A 212 8.32 5.92 2.07
N GLY A 213 8.62 6.50 3.23
CA GLY A 213 9.37 5.85 4.29
C GLY A 213 8.55 4.85 5.10
N ASN A 214 8.82 4.78 6.40
CA ASN A 214 8.09 3.88 7.28
C ASN A 214 6.69 4.44 7.58
N VAL A 215 5.71 3.54 7.57
CA VAL A 215 4.32 3.90 7.85
C VAL A 215 3.96 3.42 9.24
N LEU A 216 3.60 4.37 10.11
CA LEU A 216 3.22 4.11 11.48
C LEU A 216 1.93 3.27 11.55
N GLY A 217 1.87 2.34 12.50
CA GLY A 217 0.69 1.51 12.74
C GLY A 217 0.42 0.42 11.68
N SER A 218 1.25 0.32 10.62
CA SER A 218 1.10 -0.76 9.64
C SER A 218 1.44 -2.12 10.25
N ASN A 219 0.77 -3.18 9.78
CA ASN A 219 0.97 -4.55 10.26
C ASN A 219 2.45 -4.96 10.25
N GLY A 220 2.96 -5.47 11.38
CA GLY A 220 4.35 -5.86 11.54
C GLY A 220 5.36 -4.70 11.52
N SER A 221 4.92 -3.45 11.71
CA SER A 221 5.80 -2.29 11.84
C SER A 221 6.41 -2.18 13.25
N VAL A 222 7.41 -1.30 13.40
CA VAL A 222 8.19 -1.15 14.62
C VAL A 222 7.34 -0.76 15.84
N VAL A 223 6.34 0.10 15.69
CA VAL A 223 5.51 0.58 16.82
C VAL A 223 4.69 -0.54 17.46
N PRO A 224 3.89 -1.35 16.72
CA PRO A 224 3.25 -2.54 17.29
C PRO A 224 4.22 -3.53 17.91
N TYR A 225 5.42 -3.69 17.33
CA TYR A 225 6.44 -4.57 17.86
C TYR A 225 6.96 -4.07 19.22
N PHE A 226 7.29 -2.78 19.34
CA PHE A 226 7.72 -2.17 20.58
C PHE A 226 6.63 -2.23 21.65
N LYS A 227 5.36 -1.95 21.32
CA LYS A 227 4.23 -2.09 22.24
C LYS A 227 4.16 -3.52 22.83
N LYS A 228 4.33 -4.55 22.00
CA LYS A 228 4.38 -5.95 22.47
C LYS A 228 5.56 -6.23 23.40
N GLN A 229 6.75 -5.73 23.08
CA GLN A 229 7.92 -5.91 23.94
C GLN A 229 7.74 -5.22 25.29
N ILE A 230 7.21 -4.00 25.30
CA ILE A 230 6.92 -3.25 26.54
C ILE A 230 5.86 -3.97 27.38
N ALA A 231 4.77 -4.44 26.76
CA ALA A 231 3.74 -5.21 27.45
C ALA A 231 4.27 -6.52 28.06
N ALA A 232 5.30 -7.12 27.45
CA ALA A 232 5.99 -8.31 27.96
C ALA A 232 7.05 -8.00 29.04
N GLY A 233 7.23 -6.73 29.45
CA GLY A 233 8.22 -6.31 30.46
C GLY A 233 9.59 -5.91 29.90
N GLY A 234 9.73 -5.79 28.58
CA GLY A 234 10.98 -5.37 27.89
C GLY A 234 12.03 -6.48 27.80
N PRO A 235 13.25 -6.16 27.39
CA PRO A 235 13.67 -4.85 26.87
C PRO A 235 13.17 -4.56 25.45
N VAL A 236 13.17 -3.28 25.05
CA VAL A 236 12.90 -2.87 23.66
C VAL A 236 14.15 -3.05 22.81
N THR A 237 14.04 -3.73 21.68
CA THR A 237 15.15 -4.02 20.79
C THR A 237 15.31 -2.90 19.75
N VAL A 238 16.44 -2.21 19.77
CA VAL A 238 16.81 -1.18 18.79
C VAL A 238 17.93 -1.72 17.89
N THR A 239 17.75 -1.61 16.57
CA THR A 239 18.71 -2.14 15.59
C THR A 239 20.06 -1.41 15.67
N HIS A 240 20.05 -0.09 15.85
CA HIS A 240 21.23 0.75 16.02
C HIS A 240 20.86 2.02 16.77
N PRO A 241 21.68 2.54 17.70
CA PRO A 241 21.35 3.72 18.50
C PRO A 241 21.16 4.99 17.66
N ASP A 242 21.91 5.14 16.57
CA ASP A 242 21.88 6.33 15.72
C ASP A 242 20.96 6.17 14.48
N ILE A 243 20.04 5.19 14.50
CA ILE A 243 19.17 4.96 13.36
C ILE A 243 18.10 6.05 13.26
N ILE A 244 18.04 6.70 12.10
CA ILE A 244 17.02 7.70 11.77
C ILE A 244 16.04 7.10 10.75
N ARG A 245 14.74 7.32 10.95
CA ARG A 245 13.67 6.90 10.04
C ARG A 245 12.68 8.03 9.85
N PHE A 246 12.24 8.23 8.61
CA PHE A 246 11.09 9.08 8.31
C PHE A 246 9.82 8.28 8.52
N PHE A 247 8.86 8.89 9.20
CA PHE A 247 7.58 8.29 9.48
C PHE A 247 6.42 9.12 8.92
N MET A 248 5.38 8.45 8.51
CA MET A 248 4.08 9.02 8.17
C MET A 248 2.96 8.07 8.64
N THR A 249 1.75 8.56 8.70
CA THR A 249 0.57 7.73 8.98
C THR A 249 0.13 6.96 7.74
N ILE A 250 -0.70 5.93 7.93
CA ILE A 250 -1.32 5.18 6.81
C ILE A 250 -2.19 6.13 5.96
N PRO A 251 -3.07 6.98 6.54
CA PRO A 251 -3.85 7.95 5.78
C PRO A 251 -2.98 8.92 4.94
N GLU A 252 -1.90 9.48 5.51
CA GLU A 252 -0.99 10.37 4.77
C GLU A 252 -0.31 9.67 3.59
N ALA A 253 0.19 8.44 3.81
CA ALA A 253 0.82 7.67 2.73
C ALA A 253 -0.18 7.40 1.59
N SER A 254 -1.42 7.05 1.93
CA SER A 254 -2.48 6.79 0.96
C SER A 254 -2.93 8.07 0.24
N CYS A 255 -3.02 9.19 0.95
CA CYS A 255 -3.27 10.51 0.38
C CYS A 255 -2.24 10.85 -0.71
N LEU A 256 -0.95 10.70 -0.42
CA LEU A 256 0.13 10.94 -1.40
C LEU A 256 0.03 10.02 -2.63
N VAL A 257 -0.43 8.77 -2.44
CA VAL A 257 -0.65 7.84 -3.56
C VAL A 257 -1.79 8.31 -4.46
N LEU A 258 -2.89 8.79 -3.88
CA LEU A 258 -4.02 9.33 -4.63
C LEU A 258 -3.63 10.63 -5.36
N GLU A 259 -2.96 11.55 -4.69
CA GLU A 259 -2.46 12.78 -5.32
C GLU A 259 -1.49 12.51 -6.46
N ALA A 260 -0.61 11.52 -6.29
CA ALA A 260 0.30 11.14 -7.37
C ALA A 260 -0.46 10.70 -8.62
N ALA A 261 -1.66 10.14 -8.52
CA ALA A 261 -2.48 9.82 -9.66
C ALA A 261 -2.88 11.05 -10.50
N THR A 262 -2.85 12.26 -9.93
CA THR A 262 -3.12 13.51 -10.65
C THR A 262 -1.94 13.97 -11.50
N LEU A 263 -0.72 13.51 -11.16
CA LEU A 263 0.49 13.86 -11.88
C LEU A 263 0.51 13.22 -13.28
N GLY A 264 1.18 13.87 -14.21
CA GLY A 264 1.33 13.37 -15.58
C GLY A 264 0.13 13.72 -16.49
N SER A 265 -0.60 14.77 -16.18
CA SER A 265 -1.58 15.42 -17.08
C SER A 265 -0.87 16.30 -18.10
#